data_83b047e277f332f21a7e71aa094880f2
#
_entry.id   83b047e277f332f21a7e71aa094880f2
#
_cell.length_a   1.000
_cell.length_b   1.000
_cell.length_c   1.000
_cell.angle_alpha   90.00
_cell.angle_beta   90.00
_cell.angle_gamma   90.00
#
_symmetry.space_group_name_H-M   'P 1'
#
loop_
_entity.id
_entity.type
_entity.pdbx_description
1 polymer ?
#
loop_
_entity_poly.entity_id
_entity_poly.type
_entity_poly.pdbx_seq_one_letter_code
_entity_poly.pdbx_strand_id
1 'polypeptide(L)'
;MNGKTAIIIGAGPAGLTAAYELLKNTDITPLILEESEFIGGISRTAQHNGNRIDIGGHRFFSKSEKVNELWQTLMPLQGAPSVDDIKTNTEKELSADGPNPETEDKVFLLRNRVSRIYYLRKFFDYPISLKPETFMNMGFSRTMKAGFGYLHSCLRKREETSLENFYINRFG
;
A
#
# COMPACT_ATOMS: atom_id res chain seq x y z
N MET A 1 7.78 -17.26 -38.66
CA MET A 1 7.49 -16.07 -37.83
C MET A 1 8.69 -15.81 -36.94
N ASN A 2 9.54 -14.84 -37.30
CA ASN A 2 10.66 -14.45 -36.44
C ASN A 2 10.21 -13.40 -35.42
N GLY A 3 9.40 -13.84 -34.46
CA GLY A 3 9.00 -12.99 -33.35
C GLY A 3 10.19 -12.73 -32.43
N LYS A 4 10.38 -11.49 -32.00
CA LYS A 4 11.37 -11.14 -30.99
C LYS A 4 10.94 -11.73 -29.64
N THR A 5 11.89 -12.20 -28.85
CA THR A 5 11.66 -12.66 -27.48
C THR A 5 12.30 -11.69 -26.51
N ALA A 6 11.54 -11.26 -25.50
CA ALA A 6 12.06 -10.47 -24.36
C ALA A 6 12.24 -11.38 -23.15
N ILE A 7 13.44 -11.44 -22.61
CA ILE A 7 13.71 -12.17 -21.35
C ILE A 7 13.50 -11.21 -20.20
N ILE A 8 12.63 -11.60 -19.26
CA ILE A 8 12.31 -10.84 -18.05
C ILE A 8 12.78 -11.66 -16.85
N ILE A 9 13.62 -11.09 -16.01
CA ILE A 9 14.14 -11.75 -14.83
C ILE A 9 13.29 -11.31 -13.61
N GLY A 10 12.59 -12.27 -13.03
CA GLY A 10 11.70 -12.10 -11.87
C GLY A 10 10.22 -12.01 -12.26
N ALA A 11 9.40 -12.86 -11.62
CA ALA A 11 7.94 -12.90 -11.76
C ALA A 11 7.22 -12.11 -10.63
N GLY A 12 7.83 -11.03 -10.15
CA GLY A 12 7.17 -10.06 -9.28
C GLY A 12 6.25 -9.11 -10.07
N PRO A 13 5.58 -8.16 -9.39
CA PRO A 13 4.65 -7.22 -10.05
C PRO A 13 5.24 -6.48 -11.23
N ALA A 14 6.50 -6.06 -11.12
CA ALA A 14 7.19 -5.34 -12.21
C ALA A 14 7.37 -6.22 -13.46
N GLY A 15 7.89 -7.45 -13.29
CA GLY A 15 8.11 -8.38 -14.39
C GLY A 15 6.81 -8.82 -15.05
N LEU A 16 5.80 -9.12 -14.25
CA LEU A 16 4.48 -9.50 -14.75
C LEU A 16 3.78 -8.36 -15.50
N THR A 17 3.89 -7.13 -15.01
CA THR A 17 3.35 -5.96 -15.71
C THR A 17 4.08 -5.69 -17.02
N ALA A 18 5.42 -5.81 -17.02
CA ALA A 18 6.20 -5.66 -18.25
C ALA A 18 5.82 -6.72 -19.31
N ALA A 19 5.62 -7.96 -18.89
CA ALA A 19 5.16 -9.03 -19.77
C ALA A 19 3.76 -8.75 -20.33
N TYR A 20 2.84 -8.30 -19.47
CA TYR A 20 1.49 -7.93 -19.87
C TYR A 20 1.49 -6.80 -20.91
N GLU A 21 2.25 -5.74 -20.67
CA GLU A 21 2.35 -4.62 -21.61
C GLU A 21 2.98 -5.02 -22.94
N LEU A 22 3.99 -5.89 -22.94
CA LEU A 22 4.59 -6.42 -24.17
C LEU A 22 3.56 -7.23 -24.97
N LEU A 23 2.82 -8.12 -24.34
CA LEU A 23 1.80 -8.94 -25.00
C LEU A 23 0.64 -8.09 -25.54
N LYS A 24 0.28 -7.03 -24.82
CA LYS A 24 -0.86 -6.17 -25.22
C LYS A 24 -0.51 -5.23 -26.38
N ASN A 25 0.71 -4.72 -26.41
CA ASN A 25 1.07 -3.60 -27.29
C ASN A 25 2.11 -3.96 -28.38
N THR A 26 2.62 -5.20 -28.40
CA THR A 26 3.67 -5.60 -29.33
C THR A 26 3.56 -7.07 -29.76
N ASP A 27 4.30 -7.44 -30.80
CA ASP A 27 4.45 -8.84 -31.24
C ASP A 27 5.63 -9.55 -30.54
N ILE A 28 6.13 -8.99 -29.43
CA ILE A 28 7.24 -9.56 -28.68
C ILE A 28 6.70 -10.60 -27.70
N THR A 29 7.26 -11.79 -27.72
CA THR A 29 6.91 -12.85 -26.77
C THR A 29 7.75 -12.70 -25.49
N PRO A 30 7.16 -12.40 -24.33
CA PRO A 30 7.89 -12.35 -23.06
C PRO A 30 8.19 -13.77 -22.56
N LEU A 31 9.43 -14.00 -22.12
CA LEU A 31 9.86 -15.17 -21.36
C LEU A 31 10.28 -14.72 -19.96
N ILE A 32 9.52 -15.15 -18.96
CA ILE A 32 9.81 -14.77 -17.56
C ILE A 32 10.59 -15.90 -16.88
N LEU A 33 11.72 -15.54 -16.29
CA LEU A 33 12.55 -16.43 -15.47
C LEU A 33 12.37 -16.03 -14.01
N GLU A 34 11.92 -16.97 -13.18
CA GLU A 34 11.72 -16.79 -11.74
C GLU A 34 12.59 -17.80 -10.98
N GLU A 35 13.27 -17.35 -9.93
CA GLU A 35 14.15 -18.19 -9.12
C GLU A 35 13.39 -19.16 -8.22
N SER A 36 12.23 -18.72 -7.72
CA SER A 36 11.41 -19.49 -6.79
C SER A 36 10.33 -20.31 -7.51
N GLU A 37 9.70 -21.24 -6.79
CA GLU A 37 8.54 -21.99 -7.28
C GLU A 37 7.24 -21.14 -7.34
N PHE A 38 7.32 -19.87 -6.92
CA PHE A 38 6.16 -19.01 -6.75
C PHE A 38 6.27 -17.73 -7.58
N ILE A 39 5.15 -17.31 -8.14
CA ILE A 39 5.02 -16.01 -8.79
C ILE A 39 4.46 -14.96 -7.83
N GLY A 40 4.62 -13.68 -8.17
CA GLY A 40 4.07 -12.55 -7.41
C GLY A 40 5.10 -11.80 -6.57
N GLY A 41 6.30 -12.36 -6.34
CA GLY A 41 7.36 -11.69 -5.58
C GLY A 41 6.89 -11.26 -4.19
N ILE A 42 7.12 -9.99 -3.83
CA ILE A 42 6.69 -9.42 -2.55
C ILE A 42 5.16 -9.31 -2.41
N SER A 43 4.42 -9.36 -3.50
CA SER A 43 2.95 -9.27 -3.51
C SER A 43 2.26 -10.64 -3.47
N ARG A 44 3.03 -11.72 -3.34
CA ARG A 44 2.42 -13.05 -3.30
C ARG A 44 1.70 -13.30 -1.99
N THR A 45 0.65 -14.11 -2.07
CA THR A 45 -0.09 -14.64 -0.93
C THR A 45 0.44 -16.03 -0.58
N ALA A 46 0.97 -16.20 0.62
CA ALA A 46 1.34 -17.49 1.15
C ALA A 46 0.10 -18.26 1.61
N GLN A 47 0.09 -19.57 1.37
CA GLN A 47 -0.99 -20.45 1.80
C GLN A 47 -0.43 -21.54 2.74
N HIS A 48 -1.09 -21.73 3.88
CA HIS A 48 -0.74 -22.75 4.83
C HIS A 48 -1.96 -23.24 5.61
N ASN A 49 -2.23 -24.54 5.62
CA ASN A 49 -3.36 -25.14 6.32
C ASN A 49 -4.72 -24.45 6.05
N GLY A 50 -5.00 -24.13 4.79
CA GLY A 50 -6.23 -23.46 4.38
C GLY A 50 -6.28 -21.95 4.66
N ASN A 51 -5.27 -21.39 5.33
CA ASN A 51 -5.15 -19.96 5.57
C ASN A 51 -4.36 -19.27 4.47
N ARG A 52 -4.67 -18.02 4.19
CA ARG A 52 -3.99 -17.16 3.21
C ARG A 52 -3.43 -15.93 3.92
N ILE A 53 -2.16 -15.64 3.71
CA ILE A 53 -1.47 -14.49 4.31
C ILE A 53 -0.61 -13.83 3.24
N ASP A 54 -0.81 -12.54 3.02
CA ASP A 54 0.04 -11.76 2.14
C ASP A 54 1.39 -11.48 2.79
N ILE A 55 2.48 -11.70 2.05
CA ILE A 55 3.85 -11.51 2.56
C ILE A 55 4.18 -10.03 2.68
N GLY A 56 3.68 -9.22 1.72
CA GLY A 56 3.88 -7.78 1.68
C GLY A 56 2.68 -6.99 2.18
N GLY A 57 2.64 -5.72 1.83
CA GLY A 57 1.46 -4.89 2.06
C GLY A 57 0.30 -5.36 1.18
N HIS A 58 -0.79 -5.78 1.80
CA HIS A 58 -1.98 -6.31 1.11
C HIS A 58 -2.99 -5.22 0.73
N ARG A 59 -2.60 -3.95 0.79
CA ARG A 59 -3.43 -2.85 0.32
C ARG A 59 -2.87 -2.28 -0.97
N PHE A 60 -3.65 -2.35 -2.03
CA PHE A 60 -3.36 -1.62 -3.24
C PHE A 60 -3.66 -0.13 -3.04
N PHE A 61 -2.71 0.71 -3.42
CA PHE A 61 -2.85 2.16 -3.46
C PHE A 61 -1.93 2.72 -4.55
N SER A 62 -2.50 3.50 -5.46
CA SER A 62 -1.72 4.23 -6.45
C SER A 62 -2.29 5.62 -6.68
N LYS A 63 -1.40 6.59 -6.93
CA LYS A 63 -1.76 7.94 -7.39
C LYS A 63 -1.82 8.02 -8.91
N SER A 64 -1.37 6.99 -9.62
CA SER A 64 -1.38 6.92 -11.08
C SER A 64 -2.71 6.35 -11.55
N GLU A 65 -3.44 7.14 -12.31
CA GLU A 65 -4.70 6.76 -12.96
C GLU A 65 -4.50 5.52 -13.84
N LYS A 66 -3.44 5.51 -14.66
CA LYS A 66 -3.08 4.41 -15.54
C LYS A 66 -2.88 3.09 -14.79
N VAL A 67 -2.29 3.13 -13.60
CA VAL A 67 -2.11 1.94 -12.75
C VAL A 67 -3.46 1.50 -12.16
N ASN A 68 -4.31 2.44 -11.74
CA ASN A 68 -5.63 2.11 -11.23
C ASN A 68 -6.51 1.47 -12.30
N GLU A 69 -6.50 1.99 -13.54
CA GLU A 69 -7.21 1.42 -14.69
C GLU A 69 -6.72 0.00 -15.00
N LEU A 70 -5.40 -0.23 -15.00
CA LEU A 70 -4.85 -1.57 -15.19
C LEU A 70 -5.41 -2.56 -14.17
N TRP A 71 -5.39 -2.20 -12.90
CA TRP A 71 -5.89 -3.05 -11.83
C TRP A 71 -7.39 -3.32 -11.96
N GLN A 72 -8.19 -2.31 -12.30
CA GLN A 72 -9.63 -2.47 -12.54
C GLN A 72 -9.96 -3.33 -13.76
N THR A 73 -9.06 -3.36 -14.75
CA THR A 73 -9.20 -4.28 -15.91
C THR A 73 -8.97 -5.72 -15.50
N LEU A 74 -8.09 -5.96 -14.52
CA LEU A 74 -7.80 -7.30 -14.00
C LEU A 74 -8.85 -7.79 -13.01
N MET A 75 -9.37 -6.87 -12.19
CA MET A 75 -10.35 -7.17 -11.15
C MET A 75 -11.23 -5.94 -10.89
N PRO A 76 -12.56 -6.03 -11.12
CA PRO A 76 -13.46 -4.89 -10.94
C PRO A 76 -13.65 -4.53 -9.46
N LEU A 77 -14.00 -3.27 -9.19
CA LEU A 77 -14.38 -2.81 -7.86
C LEU A 77 -15.75 -3.35 -7.45
N GLN A 78 -15.97 -3.59 -6.16
CA GLN A 78 -17.26 -4.04 -5.63
C GLN A 78 -18.41 -3.09 -5.96
N GLY A 79 -19.53 -3.66 -6.38
CA GLY A 79 -20.77 -2.95 -6.70
C GLY A 79 -21.86 -3.12 -5.64
N ALA A 80 -21.63 -3.99 -4.66
CA ALA A 80 -22.52 -4.18 -3.52
C ALA A 80 -21.74 -4.18 -2.20
N PRO A 81 -22.37 -3.83 -1.06
CA PRO A 81 -21.71 -3.91 0.23
C PRO A 81 -21.39 -5.35 0.61
N SER A 82 -20.20 -5.58 1.16
CA SER A 82 -19.85 -6.89 1.74
C SER A 82 -20.57 -7.11 3.08
N VAL A 83 -20.60 -8.36 3.55
CA VAL A 83 -21.14 -8.70 4.89
C VAL A 83 -20.47 -7.87 6.00
N ASP A 84 -19.17 -7.63 5.89
CA ASP A 84 -18.46 -6.78 6.85
C ASP A 84 -18.90 -5.32 6.78
N ASP A 85 -19.15 -4.79 5.59
CA ASP A 85 -19.66 -3.42 5.42
C ASP A 85 -21.02 -3.24 6.09
N ILE A 86 -21.89 -4.23 5.92
CA ILE A 86 -23.21 -4.25 6.56
C ILE A 86 -23.09 -4.33 8.09
N LYS A 87 -22.26 -5.25 8.59
CA LYS A 87 -22.05 -5.46 10.03
C LYS A 87 -21.43 -4.25 10.73
N THR A 88 -20.55 -3.53 10.05
CA THR A 88 -19.85 -2.35 10.59
C THR A 88 -20.54 -1.04 10.25
N ASN A 89 -21.67 -1.10 9.54
CA ASN A 89 -22.41 0.07 9.04
C ASN A 89 -21.47 1.05 8.30
N THR A 90 -20.63 0.50 7.42
CA THR A 90 -19.63 1.28 6.68
C THR A 90 -20.22 1.76 5.37
N GLU A 91 -20.44 3.06 5.26
CA GLU A 91 -20.81 3.70 3.99
C GLU A 91 -19.58 3.89 3.11
N LYS A 92 -19.74 3.59 1.81
CA LYS A 92 -18.71 3.80 0.80
C LYS A 92 -19.33 3.98 -0.59
N GLU A 93 -18.61 4.63 -1.46
CA GLU A 93 -18.98 4.77 -2.85
C GLU A 93 -18.73 3.45 -3.58
N LEU A 94 -19.80 2.81 -4.06
CA LEU A 94 -19.76 1.54 -4.76
C LEU A 94 -19.75 1.77 -6.28
N SER A 95 -19.15 0.83 -7.02
CA SER A 95 -19.18 0.86 -8.48
C SER A 95 -20.56 0.45 -8.99
N ALA A 96 -21.18 1.26 -9.86
CA ALA A 96 -22.51 0.98 -10.38
C ALA A 96 -22.60 -0.37 -11.13
N ASP A 97 -21.53 -0.73 -11.84
CA ASP A 97 -21.46 -1.97 -12.64
C ASP A 97 -20.58 -3.05 -11.98
N GLY A 98 -20.24 -2.86 -10.70
CA GLY A 98 -19.37 -3.77 -9.98
C GLY A 98 -20.08 -5.05 -9.53
N PRO A 99 -19.34 -6.18 -9.39
CA PRO A 99 -19.89 -7.42 -8.89
C PRO A 99 -20.22 -7.36 -7.40
N ASN A 100 -21.10 -8.26 -6.98
CA ASN A 100 -21.38 -8.47 -5.56
C ASN A 100 -20.27 -9.33 -4.94
N PRO A 101 -19.53 -8.84 -3.93
CA PRO A 101 -18.41 -9.57 -3.33
C PRO A 101 -18.81 -10.82 -2.55
N GLU A 102 -20.10 -11.03 -2.27
CA GLU A 102 -20.58 -12.21 -1.59
C GLU A 102 -20.90 -13.37 -2.57
N THR A 103 -20.95 -13.09 -3.86
CA THR A 103 -21.25 -14.09 -4.91
C THR A 103 -20.13 -14.23 -5.92
N GLU A 104 -19.22 -13.27 -6.02
CA GLU A 104 -18.14 -13.21 -7.00
C GLU A 104 -16.77 -13.13 -6.32
N ASP A 105 -15.89 -14.08 -6.64
CA ASP A 105 -14.53 -14.11 -6.08
C ASP A 105 -13.59 -13.07 -6.70
N LYS A 106 -13.83 -12.71 -7.98
CA LYS A 106 -12.99 -11.74 -8.70
C LYS A 106 -13.48 -10.33 -8.50
N VAL A 107 -13.20 -9.76 -7.34
CA VAL A 107 -13.64 -8.44 -6.98
C VAL A 107 -12.62 -7.73 -6.08
N PHE A 108 -12.36 -6.45 -6.34
CA PHE A 108 -11.63 -5.59 -5.40
C PHE A 108 -12.57 -5.04 -4.35
N LEU A 109 -12.25 -5.34 -3.09
CA LEU A 109 -12.98 -4.80 -1.96
C LEU A 109 -12.45 -3.41 -1.59
N LEU A 110 -13.35 -2.45 -1.48
CA LEU A 110 -13.05 -1.14 -0.92
C LEU A 110 -13.03 -1.26 0.60
N ARG A 111 -11.86 -1.07 1.20
CA ARG A 111 -11.69 -1.20 2.65
C ARG A 111 -11.23 0.12 3.28
N ASN A 112 -11.95 0.57 4.29
CA ASN A 112 -11.53 1.69 5.10
C ASN A 112 -10.35 1.28 5.98
N ARG A 113 -9.22 1.96 5.79
CA ARG A 113 -8.03 1.69 6.57
C ARG A 113 -8.01 2.52 7.83
N VAL A 114 -7.94 1.86 8.97
CA VAL A 114 -7.60 2.48 10.24
C VAL A 114 -6.15 2.10 10.57
N SER A 115 -5.24 3.06 10.42
CA SER A 115 -3.84 2.90 10.83
C SER A 115 -3.60 3.67 12.11
N ARG A 116 -2.91 3.04 13.05
CA ARG A 116 -2.57 3.65 14.34
C ARG A 116 -1.12 3.35 14.69
N ILE A 117 -0.48 4.31 15.36
CA ILE A 117 0.83 4.10 15.98
C ILE A 117 0.61 3.74 17.43
N TYR A 118 1.13 2.60 17.87
CA TYR A 118 1.14 2.24 19.28
C TYR A 118 2.47 2.66 19.91
N TYR A 119 2.44 3.67 20.77
CA TYR A 119 3.62 4.21 21.45
C TYR A 119 3.27 4.64 22.87
N LEU A 120 4.15 4.38 23.83
CA LEU A 120 3.95 4.68 25.25
C LEU A 120 2.64 4.10 25.84
N ARG A 121 2.26 2.90 25.39
CA ARG A 121 1.00 2.22 25.76
C ARG A 121 -0.26 3.00 25.39
N LYS A 122 -0.17 3.88 24.37
CA LYS A 122 -1.29 4.67 23.84
C LYS A 122 -1.31 4.58 22.33
N PHE A 123 -2.48 4.76 21.75
CA PHE A 123 -2.67 4.81 20.31
C PHE A 123 -2.65 6.25 19.83
N PHE A 124 -1.96 6.47 18.72
CA PHE A 124 -1.92 7.72 17.99
C PHE A 124 -2.47 7.47 16.58
N ASP A 125 -3.10 8.47 16.00
CA ASP A 125 -3.53 8.42 14.61
C ASP A 125 -2.33 8.33 13.65
N TYR A 126 -2.52 7.66 12.52
CA TYR A 126 -1.57 7.67 11.43
C TYR A 126 -2.26 8.13 10.12
N PRO A 127 -1.77 9.19 9.48
CA PRO A 127 -0.65 10.06 9.90
C PRO A 127 -0.95 10.83 11.20
N ILE A 128 0.12 11.21 11.91
CA ILE A 128 -0.02 11.94 13.18
C ILE A 128 -0.74 13.27 12.92
N SER A 129 -1.81 13.50 13.66
CA SER A 129 -2.58 14.73 13.59
C SER A 129 -2.33 15.61 14.82
N LEU A 130 -2.38 16.93 14.65
CA LEU A 130 -2.21 17.90 15.74
C LEU A 130 -3.51 18.08 16.53
N LYS A 131 -4.09 16.99 17.01
CA LYS A 131 -5.28 16.99 17.87
C LYS A 131 -4.87 17.11 19.34
N PRO A 132 -5.75 17.65 20.20
CA PRO A 132 -5.49 17.71 21.65
C PRO A 132 -5.13 16.34 22.25
N GLU A 133 -5.76 15.27 21.77
CA GLU A 133 -5.49 13.89 22.20
C GLU A 133 -4.05 13.45 21.95
N THR A 134 -3.44 13.89 20.84
CA THR A 134 -2.03 13.60 20.51
C THR A 134 -1.11 14.18 21.57
N PHE A 135 -1.35 15.43 21.98
CA PHE A 135 -0.55 16.10 23.02
C PHE A 135 -0.78 15.49 24.41
N MET A 136 -2.02 15.15 24.73
CA MET A 136 -2.37 14.44 25.99
C MET A 136 -1.68 13.07 26.04
N ASN A 137 -1.68 12.34 24.93
CA ASN A 137 -1.04 11.03 24.83
C ASN A 137 0.47 11.10 24.92
N MET A 138 1.10 12.10 24.32
CA MET A 138 2.54 12.37 24.45
C MET A 138 2.94 12.83 25.84
N GLY A 139 2.07 13.54 26.52
CA GLY A 139 2.34 14.18 27.80
C GLY A 139 3.11 15.51 27.67
N PHE A 140 2.90 16.40 28.65
CA PHE A 140 3.40 17.78 28.61
C PHE A 140 4.91 17.87 28.38
N SER A 141 5.70 17.14 29.15
CA SER A 141 7.18 17.20 29.08
C SER A 141 7.72 16.84 27.69
N ARG A 142 7.18 15.77 27.07
CA ARG A 142 7.60 15.35 25.72
C ARG A 142 7.14 16.31 24.63
N THR A 143 5.92 16.82 24.76
CA THR A 143 5.40 17.84 23.85
C THR A 143 6.27 19.10 23.86
N MET A 144 6.64 19.59 25.02
CA MET A 144 7.54 20.73 25.16
C MET A 144 8.92 20.44 24.57
N LYS A 145 9.48 19.27 24.88
CA LYS A 145 10.78 18.86 24.35
C LYS A 145 10.78 18.76 22.82
N ALA A 146 9.72 18.20 22.23
CA ALA A 146 9.55 18.13 20.77
C ALA A 146 9.42 19.53 20.15
N GLY A 147 8.62 20.41 20.76
CA GLY A 147 8.47 21.81 20.32
C GLY A 147 9.78 22.59 20.33
N PHE A 148 10.53 22.53 21.43
CA PHE A 148 11.86 23.18 21.53
C PHE A 148 12.88 22.55 20.58
N GLY A 149 12.87 21.22 20.41
CA GLY A 149 13.72 20.52 19.43
C GLY A 149 13.45 21.01 18.01
N TYR A 150 12.18 21.10 17.64
CA TYR A 150 11.77 21.62 16.33
C TYR A 150 12.20 23.07 16.11
N LEU A 151 11.95 23.97 17.08
CA LEU A 151 12.39 25.37 17.00
C LEU A 151 13.90 25.46 16.87
N HIS A 152 14.65 24.67 17.65
CA HIS A 152 16.10 24.62 17.54
C HIS A 152 16.56 24.17 16.14
N SER A 153 15.94 23.17 15.58
CA SER A 153 16.27 22.67 14.24
C SER A 153 15.94 23.68 13.13
N CYS A 154 14.92 24.51 13.32
CA CYS A 154 14.63 25.62 12.40
C CYS A 154 15.72 26.71 12.40
N LEU A 155 16.29 26.98 13.57
CA LEU A 155 17.30 28.00 13.73
C LEU A 155 18.71 27.51 13.40
N ARG A 156 18.98 26.24 13.62
CA ARG A 156 20.33 25.67 13.51
C ARG A 156 20.28 24.36 12.71
N LYS A 157 20.52 24.45 11.42
CA LYS A 157 20.60 23.28 10.55
C LYS A 157 21.94 22.56 10.72
N ARG A 158 21.90 21.23 10.72
CA ARG A 158 23.08 20.36 10.69
C ARG A 158 23.42 20.03 9.24
N GLU A 159 24.67 19.70 8.98
CA GLU A 159 25.06 19.12 7.69
C GLU A 159 24.40 17.75 7.50
N GLU A 160 23.71 17.54 6.39
CA GLU A 160 22.93 16.31 6.12
C GLU A 160 23.82 15.17 5.62
N THR A 161 24.82 14.78 6.41
CA THR A 161 25.73 13.66 6.12
C THR A 161 25.17 12.31 6.57
N SER A 162 24.10 12.30 7.35
CA SER A 162 23.44 11.11 7.87
C SER A 162 21.93 11.23 7.84
N LEU A 163 21.23 10.08 7.84
CA LEU A 163 19.78 10.04 7.94
C LEU A 163 19.27 10.65 9.24
N GLU A 164 20.03 10.51 10.33
CA GLU A 164 19.72 11.15 11.61
C GLU A 164 19.69 12.68 11.48
N ASN A 165 20.73 13.29 10.92
CA ASN A 165 20.79 14.73 10.69
C ASN A 165 19.68 15.23 9.77
N PHE A 166 19.33 14.43 8.75
CA PHE A 166 18.21 14.72 7.88
C PHE A 166 16.88 14.80 8.65
N TYR A 167 16.61 13.85 9.56
CA TYR A 167 15.39 13.87 10.36
C TYR A 167 15.41 14.98 11.42
N ILE A 168 16.54 15.20 12.08
CA ILE A 168 16.67 16.29 13.07
C ILE A 168 16.44 17.65 12.41
N ASN A 169 16.95 17.86 11.21
CA ASN A 169 16.76 19.12 10.50
C ASN A 169 15.29 19.41 10.13
N ARG A 170 14.46 18.37 10.04
CA ARG A 170 13.04 18.48 9.64
C ARG A 170 12.08 18.42 10.82
N PHE A 171 12.41 17.67 11.82
CA PHE A 171 11.47 17.34 12.89
C PHE A 171 11.97 17.70 14.30
N GLY A 172 13.24 18.01 14.48
CA GLY A 172 13.84 18.34 15.76
C GLY A 172 14.47 17.19 16.51
#